data_9df7aaed55391e0a34f21ad67e5d4add
#
_entry.id   9df7aaed55391e0a34f21ad67e5d4add
#
_cell.length_a   1.000
_cell.length_b   1.000
_cell.length_c   1.000
_cell.angle_alpha   90.00
_cell.angle_beta   90.00
_cell.angle_gamma   90.00
#
_symmetry.space_group_name_H-M   'P 1'
#
loop_
_entity.id
_entity.type
_entity.pdbx_description
1 polymer ?
#
loop_
_entity_poly.entity_id
_entity_poly.type
_entity_poly.pdbx_seq_one_letter_code
_entity_poly.pdbx_strand_id
1 'polypeptide(L)'
;MKRSEINTAIDNALRALERHDVKLPAYAYWTPDDWKRAGPEYSRITRNALGWACTDFGQGKFREIGITMFDVRNGNVDRPEEGTPYGEKIFVLQPGQRLPYHFHWKKTEDIISYHGGTLMIQLFNANPDETMNETTPGHVYCDGVRREFTAGQVFEIPHGSSLTITPKLYHRFWAKEGGDVLVGGEISTISVPKTDNRFGGNARRFVPIEEDEPKRHLLNIDYPQLHETV
;
A
#
# COMPACT_ATOMS: atom_id res chain seq x y z
N MET A 1 13.18 10.32 0.82
CA MET A 1 12.03 11.21 1.17
C MET A 1 12.37 12.09 2.36
N LYS A 2 11.76 13.27 2.44
CA LYS A 2 11.84 14.14 3.62
C LYS A 2 10.70 13.85 4.60
N ARG A 3 10.94 14.05 5.90
CA ARG A 3 9.90 13.90 6.92
C ARG A 3 8.76 14.92 6.74
N SER A 4 9.07 16.14 6.34
CA SER A 4 8.08 17.17 5.97
C SER A 4 7.12 16.71 4.87
N GLU A 5 7.64 16.02 3.87
CA GLU A 5 6.85 15.46 2.78
C GLU A 5 5.94 14.32 3.27
N ILE A 6 6.44 13.45 4.16
CA ILE A 6 5.68 12.37 4.79
C ILE A 6 4.56 12.95 5.69
N ASN A 7 4.87 13.93 6.53
CA ASN A 7 3.89 14.60 7.37
C ASN A 7 2.75 15.17 6.52
N THR A 8 3.10 15.88 5.44
CA THR A 8 2.12 16.45 4.50
C THR A 8 1.28 15.37 3.81
N ALA A 9 1.90 14.25 3.43
CA ALA A 9 1.22 13.14 2.78
C ALA A 9 0.19 12.47 3.70
N ILE A 10 0.53 12.25 4.98
CA ILE A 10 -0.39 11.69 5.97
C ILE A 10 -1.53 12.67 6.27
N ASP A 11 -1.25 13.96 6.44
CA ASP A 11 -2.29 14.98 6.65
C ASP A 11 -3.27 15.04 5.47
N ASN A 12 -2.77 14.92 4.23
CA ASN A 12 -3.61 14.86 3.03
C ASN A 12 -4.47 13.58 3.01
N ALA A 13 -3.89 12.45 3.40
CA ALA A 13 -4.61 11.18 3.48
C ALA A 13 -5.72 11.25 4.53
N LEU A 14 -5.45 11.78 5.72
CA LEU A 14 -6.46 11.96 6.78
C LEU A 14 -7.62 12.85 6.32
N ARG A 15 -7.34 13.96 5.63
CA ARG A 15 -8.38 14.83 5.06
C ARG A 15 -9.23 14.13 3.99
N ALA A 16 -8.60 13.31 3.14
CA ALA A 16 -9.32 12.55 2.13
C ALA A 16 -10.23 11.48 2.77
N LEU A 17 -9.72 10.77 3.76
CA LEU A 17 -10.50 9.77 4.51
C LEU A 17 -11.68 10.41 5.26
N GLU A 18 -11.45 11.55 5.92
CA GLU A 18 -12.50 12.30 6.62
C GLU A 18 -13.60 12.76 5.66
N ARG A 19 -13.25 13.29 4.48
CA ARG A 19 -14.21 13.72 3.45
C ARG A 19 -15.17 12.61 3.03
N HIS A 20 -14.71 11.38 3.04
CA HIS A 20 -15.49 10.20 2.65
C HIS A 20 -16.03 9.39 3.83
N ASP A 21 -15.92 9.93 5.06
CA ASP A 21 -16.34 9.28 6.31
C ASP A 21 -15.66 7.90 6.56
N VAL A 22 -14.46 7.70 6.05
CA VAL A 22 -13.66 6.50 6.30
C VAL A 22 -12.89 6.68 7.60
N LYS A 23 -13.18 5.85 8.60
CA LYS A 23 -12.55 5.87 9.91
C LYS A 23 -11.43 4.84 9.99
N LEU A 24 -10.30 5.24 10.54
CA LEU A 24 -9.19 4.35 10.86
C LEU A 24 -9.20 4.00 12.35
N PRO A 25 -8.49 2.92 12.75
CA PRO A 25 -8.22 2.64 14.17
C PRO A 25 -7.60 3.83 14.90
N ALA A 26 -7.87 3.95 16.20
CA ALA A 26 -7.47 5.12 17.01
C ALA A 26 -5.98 5.48 16.88
N TYR A 27 -5.09 4.48 16.82
CA TYR A 27 -3.65 4.70 16.71
C TYR A 27 -3.19 5.35 15.38
N ALA A 28 -4.06 5.40 14.37
CA ALA A 28 -3.79 6.16 13.14
C ALA A 28 -3.66 7.67 13.38
N TYR A 29 -4.28 8.16 14.44
CA TYR A 29 -4.32 9.58 14.82
C TYR A 29 -3.32 9.92 15.92
N TRP A 30 -2.58 8.93 16.44
CA TRP A 30 -1.64 9.11 17.53
C TRP A 30 -0.41 9.91 17.11
N THR A 31 0.00 10.77 18.04
CA THR A 31 1.28 11.50 17.99
C THR A 31 2.43 10.61 18.49
N PRO A 32 3.69 11.00 18.26
CA PRO A 32 4.83 10.33 18.90
C PRO A 32 4.75 10.25 20.43
N ASP A 33 4.12 11.26 21.08
CA ASP A 33 3.97 11.26 22.54
C ASP A 33 2.89 10.28 23.01
N ASP A 34 1.86 10.03 22.20
CA ASP A 34 0.88 8.96 22.50
C ASP A 34 1.56 7.58 22.44
N TRP A 35 2.40 7.35 21.43
CA TRP A 35 3.18 6.11 21.30
C TRP A 35 4.18 5.89 22.44
N LYS A 36 4.77 6.95 23.01
CA LYS A 36 5.63 6.85 24.20
C LYS A 36 4.88 6.40 25.45
N ARG A 37 3.56 6.65 25.51
CA ARG A 37 2.68 6.24 26.59
C ARG A 37 2.01 4.88 26.37
N ALA A 38 2.15 4.33 25.17
CA ALA A 38 1.57 3.04 24.80
C ALA A 38 2.23 1.91 25.58
N GLY A 39 1.43 1.05 26.18
CA GLY A 39 1.87 -0.11 26.91
C GLY A 39 2.06 -1.36 26.04
N PRO A 40 2.40 -2.48 26.66
CA PRO A 40 2.66 -3.75 25.97
C PRO A 40 1.43 -4.32 25.22
N GLU A 41 0.22 -3.91 25.56
CA GLU A 41 -1.02 -4.29 24.89
C GLU A 41 -1.07 -3.87 23.42
N TYR A 42 -0.25 -2.89 23.01
CA TYR A 42 -0.10 -2.44 21.60
C TYR A 42 1.04 -3.15 20.86
N SER A 43 1.76 -4.06 21.50
CA SER A 43 2.94 -4.74 20.93
C SER A 43 2.61 -5.48 19.62
N ARG A 44 1.40 -6.03 19.48
CA ARG A 44 0.95 -6.70 18.26
C ARG A 44 0.87 -5.74 17.05
N ILE A 45 0.54 -4.47 17.28
CA ILE A 45 0.53 -3.45 16.22
C ILE A 45 1.96 -3.27 15.68
N THR A 46 2.92 -3.10 16.59
CA THR A 46 4.31 -2.84 16.20
C THR A 46 4.98 -4.08 15.59
N ARG A 47 4.72 -5.28 16.11
CA ARG A 47 5.26 -6.54 15.56
C ARG A 47 4.74 -6.88 14.17
N ASN A 48 3.47 -6.59 13.90
CA ASN A 48 2.85 -6.85 12.59
C ASN A 48 2.99 -5.67 11.63
N ALA A 49 3.76 -4.63 12.01
CA ALA A 49 4.01 -3.43 11.23
C ALA A 49 2.73 -2.78 10.71
N LEU A 50 1.68 -2.72 11.57
CA LEU A 50 0.42 -2.04 11.24
C LEU A 50 0.60 -0.53 11.35
N GLY A 51 -0.21 0.24 10.63
CA GLY A 51 -0.20 1.69 10.69
C GLY A 51 0.31 2.38 9.43
N TRP A 52 0.74 3.63 9.55
CA TRP A 52 1.15 4.44 8.42
C TRP A 52 2.40 3.91 7.72
N ALA A 53 2.35 3.91 6.41
CA ALA A 53 3.49 3.69 5.53
C ALA A 53 3.44 4.69 4.36
N CYS A 54 4.58 5.30 4.06
CA CYS A 54 4.71 6.28 3.00
C CYS A 54 6.04 6.05 2.26
N THR A 55 6.02 6.04 0.93
CA THR A 55 7.23 5.81 0.14
C THR A 55 7.13 6.42 -1.25
N ASP A 56 8.24 6.94 -1.74
CA ASP A 56 8.46 7.34 -3.13
C ASP A 56 9.18 6.25 -3.94
N PHE A 57 9.29 5.07 -3.38
CA PHE A 57 10.01 3.93 -3.96
C PHE A 57 11.47 4.24 -4.35
N GLY A 58 12.10 5.24 -3.72
CA GLY A 58 13.46 5.69 -4.01
C GLY A 58 13.62 6.48 -5.30
N GLN A 59 12.51 7.00 -5.84
CA GLN A 59 12.52 7.75 -7.09
C GLN A 59 12.74 9.27 -6.91
N GLY A 60 12.64 9.78 -5.67
CA GLY A 60 12.80 11.21 -5.37
C GLY A 60 11.69 12.10 -5.93
N LYS A 61 10.53 11.51 -6.26
CA LYS A 61 9.41 12.16 -6.94
C LYS A 61 8.08 11.73 -6.36
N PHE A 62 7.91 11.87 -5.04
CA PHE A 62 6.76 11.34 -4.33
C PHE A 62 5.40 11.72 -4.95
N ARG A 63 5.26 12.96 -5.46
CA ARG A 63 4.02 13.42 -6.07
C ARG A 63 3.65 12.69 -7.37
N GLU A 64 4.66 12.16 -8.10
CA GLU A 64 4.45 11.40 -9.34
C GLU A 64 4.47 9.89 -9.08
N ILE A 65 5.46 9.44 -8.30
CA ILE A 65 5.68 8.03 -7.98
C ILE A 65 5.76 7.89 -6.47
N GLY A 66 4.71 7.33 -5.89
CA GLY A 66 4.61 7.21 -4.44
C GLY A 66 3.26 6.69 -3.99
N ILE A 67 3.15 6.41 -2.71
CA ILE A 67 1.91 5.99 -2.08
C ILE A 67 1.92 6.36 -0.60
N THR A 68 0.77 6.77 -0.09
CA THR A 68 0.46 6.84 1.34
C THR A 68 -0.55 5.75 1.64
N MET A 69 -0.25 4.90 2.62
CA MET A 69 -1.15 3.82 3.02
C MET A 69 -1.17 3.64 4.53
N PHE A 70 -2.24 3.04 5.00
CA PHE A 70 -2.40 2.59 6.37
C PHE A 70 -2.64 1.08 6.38
N ASP A 71 -1.70 0.33 6.94
CA ASP A 71 -1.83 -1.12 7.16
C ASP A 71 -2.78 -1.33 8.34
N VAL A 72 -4.04 -1.71 8.04
CA VAL A 72 -5.11 -1.87 9.04
C VAL A 72 -4.96 -3.18 9.78
N ARG A 73 -4.68 -4.26 9.03
CA ARG A 73 -4.48 -5.64 9.52
C ARG A 73 -3.39 -6.32 8.71
N ASN A 74 -2.66 -7.17 9.37
CA ASN A 74 -1.75 -8.11 8.73
C ASN A 74 -1.48 -9.28 9.66
N GLY A 75 -1.07 -10.40 9.07
CA GLY A 75 -0.58 -11.56 9.79
C GLY A 75 0.93 -11.55 9.96
N ASN A 76 1.42 -12.59 10.58
CA ASN A 76 2.83 -12.86 10.73
C ASN A 76 3.11 -14.29 10.22
N VAL A 77 3.95 -14.40 9.18
CA VAL A 77 4.28 -15.71 8.59
C VAL A 77 5.15 -16.58 9.50
N ASP A 78 5.92 -15.95 10.39
CA ASP A 78 6.79 -16.61 11.35
C ASP A 78 6.04 -16.96 12.65
N ARG A 79 4.89 -16.34 12.89
CA ARG A 79 4.00 -16.53 14.05
C ARG A 79 2.54 -16.55 13.60
N PRO A 80 2.07 -17.66 13.03
CA PRO A 80 0.72 -17.73 12.43
C PRO A 80 -0.43 -17.47 13.41
N GLU A 81 -0.18 -17.62 14.71
CA GLU A 81 -1.13 -17.31 15.78
C GLU A 81 -1.27 -15.80 16.06
N GLU A 82 -0.33 -14.97 15.56
CA GLU A 82 -0.35 -13.53 15.69
C GLU A 82 -0.93 -12.88 14.43
N GLY A 83 -1.86 -11.96 14.60
CA GLY A 83 -2.48 -11.25 13.50
C GLY A 83 -3.61 -12.00 12.83
N THR A 84 -3.89 -11.59 11.60
CA THR A 84 -4.93 -12.19 10.75
C THR A 84 -4.28 -13.04 9.66
N PRO A 85 -4.95 -14.07 9.11
CA PRO A 85 -4.41 -14.84 7.99
C PRO A 85 -4.43 -14.07 6.66
N TYR A 86 -4.71 -12.78 6.70
CA TYR A 86 -4.80 -11.86 5.56
C TYR A 86 -4.26 -10.48 5.93
N GLY A 87 -3.94 -9.68 4.91
CA GLY A 87 -3.62 -8.26 5.03
C GLY A 87 -4.78 -7.38 4.56
N GLU A 88 -4.97 -6.25 5.22
CA GLU A 88 -5.87 -5.19 4.80
C GLU A 88 -5.15 -3.85 4.89
N LYS A 89 -5.20 -3.10 3.80
CA LYS A 89 -4.64 -1.74 3.72
C LYS A 89 -5.65 -0.79 3.13
N ILE A 90 -5.61 0.44 3.60
CA ILE A 90 -6.25 1.58 2.94
C ILE A 90 -5.14 2.45 2.38
N PHE A 91 -5.24 2.84 1.12
CA PHE A 91 -4.29 3.73 0.49
C PHE A 91 -4.95 4.99 -0.05
N VAL A 92 -4.16 6.04 -0.13
CA VAL A 92 -4.58 7.33 -0.71
C VAL A 92 -3.56 7.74 -1.76
N LEU A 93 -4.06 8.03 -2.96
CA LEU A 93 -3.26 8.50 -4.10
C LEU A 93 -3.78 9.85 -4.58
N GLN A 94 -2.85 10.78 -4.81
CA GLN A 94 -3.16 12.05 -5.46
C GLN A 94 -3.40 11.82 -6.96
N PRO A 95 -4.16 12.69 -7.65
CA PRO A 95 -4.35 12.59 -9.09
C PRO A 95 -3.02 12.45 -9.84
N GLY A 96 -2.90 11.43 -10.69
CA GLY A 96 -1.68 11.10 -11.44
C GLY A 96 -0.58 10.39 -10.64
N GLN A 97 -0.69 10.33 -9.30
CA GLN A 97 0.27 9.61 -8.47
C GLN A 97 0.14 8.10 -8.69
N ARG A 98 1.27 7.45 -8.96
CA ARG A 98 1.32 6.03 -9.36
C ARG A 98 2.38 5.24 -8.60
N LEU A 99 2.16 3.93 -8.52
CA LEU A 99 3.17 2.99 -8.06
C LEU A 99 4.09 2.60 -9.24
N PRO A 100 5.35 2.20 -8.98
CA PRO A 100 6.18 1.55 -9.98
C PRO A 100 5.61 0.17 -10.33
N TYR A 101 5.97 -0.36 -11.51
CA TYR A 101 5.66 -1.75 -11.83
C TYR A 101 6.32 -2.69 -10.85
N HIS A 102 5.53 -3.65 -10.38
CA HIS A 102 5.99 -4.71 -9.50
C HIS A 102 5.10 -5.95 -9.62
N PHE A 103 5.57 -7.05 -9.09
CA PHE A 103 4.76 -8.23 -8.81
C PHE A 103 5.14 -8.81 -7.44
N HIS A 104 4.32 -9.74 -6.98
CA HIS A 104 4.57 -10.53 -5.76
C HIS A 104 4.85 -11.98 -6.14
N TRP A 105 5.83 -12.63 -5.47
CA TRP A 105 6.08 -14.06 -5.73
C TRP A 105 5.00 -14.96 -5.15
N LYS A 106 4.39 -14.57 -4.03
CA LYS A 106 3.46 -15.40 -3.25
C LYS A 106 2.11 -14.73 -3.00
N LYS A 107 2.09 -13.42 -2.83
CA LYS A 107 0.89 -12.67 -2.44
C LYS A 107 -0.13 -12.63 -3.57
N THR A 108 -1.37 -12.98 -3.24
CA THR A 108 -2.56 -12.63 -4.02
C THR A 108 -3.22 -11.45 -3.33
N GLU A 109 -3.69 -10.48 -4.11
CA GLU A 109 -4.33 -9.27 -3.59
C GLU A 109 -5.50 -8.83 -4.46
N ASP A 110 -6.51 -8.26 -3.83
CA ASP A 110 -7.56 -7.47 -4.47
C ASP A 110 -7.24 -6.00 -4.29
N ILE A 111 -7.16 -5.26 -5.39
CA ILE A 111 -7.04 -3.80 -5.37
C ILE A 111 -8.44 -3.22 -5.61
N ILE A 112 -8.91 -2.47 -4.65
CA ILE A 112 -10.31 -2.04 -4.54
C ILE A 112 -10.41 -0.53 -4.70
N SER A 113 -11.36 -0.05 -5.49
CA SER A 113 -11.70 1.38 -5.61
C SER A 113 -12.82 1.72 -4.64
N TYR A 114 -12.54 2.53 -3.60
CA TYR A 114 -13.56 2.90 -2.62
C TYR A 114 -14.21 4.24 -2.95
N HIS A 115 -13.45 5.34 -2.96
CA HIS A 115 -14.00 6.70 -3.03
C HIS A 115 -13.07 7.65 -3.78
N GLY A 116 -13.63 8.79 -4.20
CA GLY A 116 -12.90 9.92 -4.76
C GLY A 116 -12.52 9.72 -6.21
N GLY A 117 -11.22 9.70 -6.51
CA GLY A 117 -10.71 9.56 -7.87
C GLY A 117 -10.94 8.19 -8.48
N THR A 118 -10.68 8.08 -9.78
CA THR A 118 -10.79 6.81 -10.52
C THR A 118 -9.51 5.99 -10.37
N LEU A 119 -9.64 4.73 -9.99
CA LEU A 119 -8.53 3.78 -9.91
C LEU A 119 -8.22 3.22 -11.31
N MET A 120 -6.97 3.37 -11.73
CA MET A 120 -6.44 2.81 -12.96
C MET A 120 -5.42 1.73 -12.64
N ILE A 121 -5.50 0.55 -13.29
CA ILE A 121 -4.56 -0.57 -13.12
C ILE A 121 -4.04 -1.02 -14.46
N GLN A 122 -2.73 -1.19 -14.60
CA GLN A 122 -2.09 -1.69 -15.82
C GLN A 122 -1.35 -3.00 -15.53
N LEU A 123 -1.49 -3.96 -16.46
CA LEU A 123 -1.07 -5.35 -16.24
C LEU A 123 -0.14 -5.86 -17.35
N PHE A 124 0.80 -6.73 -16.92
CA PHE A 124 1.63 -7.55 -17.79
C PHE A 124 1.90 -8.90 -17.10
N ASN A 125 2.05 -9.95 -17.87
CA ASN A 125 2.59 -11.20 -17.32
C ASN A 125 4.08 -11.06 -16.98
N ALA A 126 4.62 -11.94 -16.14
CA ALA A 126 6.06 -12.10 -15.98
C ALA A 126 6.56 -13.23 -16.89
N ASN A 127 7.76 -13.05 -17.46
CA ASN A 127 8.52 -14.11 -18.10
C ASN A 127 9.12 -15.06 -17.05
N PRO A 128 9.57 -16.26 -17.45
CA PRO A 128 10.24 -17.20 -16.54
C PRO A 128 11.48 -16.60 -15.83
N ASP A 129 12.18 -15.67 -16.47
CA ASP A 129 13.33 -14.93 -15.93
C ASP A 129 12.94 -13.71 -15.10
N GLU A 130 11.63 -13.56 -14.79
CA GLU A 130 11.07 -12.46 -14.02
C GLU A 130 11.13 -11.09 -14.69
N THR A 131 11.42 -11.00 -15.96
CA THR A 131 11.23 -9.79 -16.75
C THR A 131 9.76 -9.59 -17.11
N MET A 132 9.38 -8.35 -17.43
CA MET A 132 8.03 -8.02 -17.88
C MET A 132 7.77 -8.60 -19.28
N ASN A 133 6.67 -9.30 -19.47
CA ASN A 133 6.26 -9.84 -20.76
C ASN A 133 5.34 -8.86 -21.49
N GLU A 134 5.86 -8.22 -22.50
CA GLU A 134 5.17 -7.16 -23.25
C GLU A 134 4.32 -7.68 -24.42
N THR A 135 4.17 -8.98 -24.57
CA THR A 135 3.53 -9.57 -25.77
C THR A 135 2.39 -10.52 -25.47
N THR A 136 2.45 -11.30 -24.36
CA THR A 136 1.47 -12.35 -24.14
C THR A 136 0.21 -11.82 -23.45
N PRO A 137 -0.98 -12.24 -23.90
CA PRO A 137 -2.22 -11.94 -23.20
C PRO A 137 -2.31 -12.73 -21.90
N GLY A 138 -3.16 -12.29 -20.99
CA GLY A 138 -3.46 -12.96 -19.74
C GLY A 138 -4.92 -12.81 -19.35
N HIS A 139 -5.23 -13.17 -18.12
CA HIS A 139 -6.54 -12.93 -17.54
C HIS A 139 -6.44 -12.54 -16.07
N VAL A 140 -7.46 -11.83 -15.61
CA VAL A 140 -7.68 -11.44 -14.22
C VAL A 140 -9.13 -11.64 -13.84
N TYR A 141 -9.44 -11.47 -12.57
CA TYR A 141 -10.82 -11.46 -12.10
C TYR A 141 -11.16 -10.04 -11.62
N CYS A 142 -12.26 -9.50 -12.12
CA CYS A 142 -12.85 -8.26 -11.63
C CYS A 142 -14.18 -8.64 -10.97
N ASP A 143 -14.28 -8.45 -9.65
CA ASP A 143 -15.46 -8.82 -8.85
C ASP A 143 -15.94 -10.27 -9.12
N GLY A 144 -14.98 -11.21 -9.22
CA GLY A 144 -15.23 -12.64 -9.53
C GLY A 144 -15.49 -12.95 -11.00
N VAL A 145 -15.56 -11.96 -11.88
CA VAL A 145 -15.77 -12.15 -13.33
C VAL A 145 -14.42 -12.20 -14.04
N ARG A 146 -14.16 -13.30 -14.75
CA ARG A 146 -12.94 -13.45 -15.55
C ARG A 146 -12.91 -12.44 -16.70
N ARG A 147 -11.79 -11.73 -16.81
CA ARG A 147 -11.51 -10.74 -17.86
C ARG A 147 -10.18 -11.04 -18.52
N GLU A 148 -10.17 -11.16 -19.84
CA GLU A 148 -8.95 -11.24 -20.62
C GLU A 148 -8.28 -9.86 -20.70
N PHE A 149 -6.96 -9.85 -20.80
CA PHE A 149 -6.20 -8.63 -21.09
C PHE A 149 -5.08 -8.88 -22.12
N THR A 150 -4.75 -7.90 -22.89
CA THR A 150 -3.53 -7.84 -23.69
C THR A 150 -2.41 -7.20 -22.87
N ALA A 151 -1.15 -7.52 -23.18
CA ALA A 151 0.00 -6.96 -22.48
C ALA A 151 -0.08 -5.40 -22.45
N GLY A 152 0.04 -4.82 -21.25
CA GLY A 152 -0.05 -3.38 -21.05
C GLY A 152 -1.46 -2.81 -21.01
N GLN A 153 -2.48 -3.64 -21.07
CA GLN A 153 -3.87 -3.16 -20.96
C GLN A 153 -4.10 -2.45 -19.64
N VAL A 154 -4.80 -1.32 -19.73
CA VAL A 154 -5.22 -0.52 -18.57
C VAL A 154 -6.69 -0.81 -18.27
N PHE A 155 -6.96 -1.11 -17.00
CA PHE A 155 -8.31 -1.25 -16.46
C PHE A 155 -8.67 0.02 -15.68
N GLU A 156 -9.86 0.52 -15.94
CA GLU A 156 -10.51 1.51 -15.10
C GLU A 156 -11.44 0.76 -14.13
N ILE A 157 -11.19 0.89 -12.83
CA ILE A 157 -11.92 0.16 -11.79
C ILE A 157 -12.95 1.09 -11.17
N PRO A 158 -14.26 0.84 -11.38
CA PRO A 158 -15.32 1.63 -10.80
C PRO A 158 -15.33 1.59 -9.26
N HIS A 159 -15.91 2.59 -8.63
CA HIS A 159 -16.12 2.59 -7.18
C HIS A 159 -16.92 1.38 -6.73
N GLY A 160 -16.49 0.74 -5.67
CA GLY A 160 -17.06 -0.49 -5.13
C GLY A 160 -16.56 -1.76 -5.81
N SER A 161 -15.77 -1.64 -6.89
CA SER A 161 -15.24 -2.78 -7.63
C SER A 161 -13.78 -3.05 -7.28
N SER A 162 -13.34 -4.26 -7.60
CA SER A 162 -12.00 -4.76 -7.35
C SER A 162 -11.40 -5.49 -8.56
N LEU A 163 -10.06 -5.59 -8.55
CA LEU A 163 -9.32 -6.42 -9.48
C LEU A 163 -8.37 -7.32 -8.69
N THR A 164 -8.51 -8.64 -8.87
CA THR A 164 -7.66 -9.65 -8.23
C THR A 164 -6.35 -9.81 -8.97
N ILE A 165 -5.24 -9.59 -8.30
CA ILE A 165 -3.87 -9.75 -8.79
C ILE A 165 -3.28 -11.03 -8.18
N THR A 166 -2.90 -11.98 -9.03
CA THR A 166 -2.27 -13.23 -8.63
C THR A 166 -0.74 -13.12 -8.62
N PRO A 167 -0.01 -14.05 -7.96
CA PRO A 167 1.45 -14.06 -7.99
C PRO A 167 2.03 -13.97 -9.40
N LYS A 168 3.16 -13.27 -9.52
CA LYS A 168 3.91 -13.05 -10.78
C LYS A 168 3.15 -12.28 -11.86
N LEU A 169 2.08 -11.58 -11.53
CA LEU A 169 1.43 -10.66 -12.43
C LEU A 169 1.99 -9.24 -12.21
N TYR A 170 2.76 -8.73 -13.17
CA TYR A 170 3.25 -7.36 -13.13
C TYR A 170 2.09 -6.39 -13.19
N HIS A 171 2.06 -5.48 -12.26
CA HIS A 171 1.04 -4.45 -12.17
C HIS A 171 1.63 -3.13 -11.70
N ARG A 172 0.96 -2.07 -12.04
CA ARG A 172 0.99 -0.76 -11.39
C ARG A 172 -0.41 -0.21 -11.34
N PHE A 173 -0.67 0.64 -10.37
CA PHE A 173 -1.94 1.35 -10.30
C PHE A 173 -1.72 2.82 -9.91
N TRP A 174 -2.70 3.65 -10.23
CA TRP A 174 -2.66 5.09 -9.99
C TRP A 174 -4.06 5.69 -9.90
N ALA A 175 -4.15 6.90 -9.34
CA ALA A 175 -5.34 7.74 -9.47
C ALA A 175 -5.32 8.45 -10.82
N LYS A 176 -6.42 8.40 -11.57
CA LYS A 176 -6.55 9.05 -12.89
C LYS A 176 -6.19 10.53 -12.81
N GLU A 177 -5.40 11.01 -13.79
CA GLU A 177 -5.03 12.42 -13.90
C GLU A 177 -6.28 13.30 -14.09
N GLY A 178 -6.26 14.51 -13.50
CA GLY A 178 -7.36 15.47 -13.59
C GLY A 178 -8.60 15.11 -12.77
N GLY A 179 -8.57 13.97 -12.03
CA GLY A 179 -9.63 13.56 -11.11
C GLY A 179 -9.46 14.11 -9.69
N ASP A 180 -10.20 13.52 -8.76
CA ASP A 180 -10.06 13.77 -7.31
C ASP A 180 -9.03 12.82 -6.67
N VAL A 181 -8.73 13.04 -5.39
CA VAL A 181 -7.90 12.13 -4.58
C VAL A 181 -8.60 10.78 -4.47
N LEU A 182 -7.88 9.72 -4.80
CA LEU A 182 -8.39 8.35 -4.72
C LEU A 182 -8.17 7.79 -3.31
N VAL A 183 -9.23 7.27 -2.71
CA VAL A 183 -9.19 6.37 -1.56
C VAL A 183 -9.48 4.96 -2.06
N GLY A 184 -8.51 4.08 -1.90
CA GLY A 184 -8.62 2.68 -2.29
C GLY A 184 -8.22 1.74 -1.18
N GLY A 185 -8.38 0.45 -1.42
CA GLY A 185 -8.01 -0.61 -0.48
C GLY A 185 -7.25 -1.75 -1.14
N GLU A 186 -6.56 -2.50 -0.31
CA GLU A 186 -5.94 -3.77 -0.66
C GLU A 186 -6.37 -4.81 0.38
N ILE A 187 -6.96 -5.90 -0.08
CA ILE A 187 -7.14 -7.13 0.71
C ILE A 187 -6.23 -8.18 0.11
N SER A 188 -5.41 -8.81 0.93
CA SER A 188 -4.40 -9.74 0.40
C SER A 188 -4.18 -10.92 1.33
N THR A 189 -3.50 -11.96 0.85
CA THR A 189 -2.81 -12.89 1.74
C THR A 189 -1.79 -12.12 2.60
N ILE A 190 -1.22 -12.74 3.64
CA ILE A 190 -0.27 -12.06 4.54
C ILE A 190 0.79 -11.33 3.71
N SER A 191 0.93 -10.03 3.99
CA SER A 191 1.89 -9.16 3.29
C SER A 191 3.25 -9.21 3.97
N VAL A 192 4.30 -9.54 3.21
CA VAL A 192 5.69 -9.57 3.66
C VAL A 192 6.53 -8.63 2.77
N PRO A 193 6.42 -7.31 2.93
CA PRO A 193 6.96 -6.34 1.97
C PRO A 193 8.48 -6.34 1.82
N LYS A 194 9.21 -6.94 2.76
CA LYS A 194 10.67 -7.07 2.70
C LYS A 194 11.13 -8.13 1.69
N THR A 195 10.35 -9.18 1.48
CA THR A 195 10.77 -10.37 0.72
C THR A 195 9.83 -10.76 -0.41
N ASP A 196 8.65 -10.17 -0.51
CA ASP A 196 7.62 -10.53 -1.48
C ASP A 196 7.25 -9.38 -2.43
N ASN A 197 8.27 -8.63 -2.90
CA ASN A 197 8.10 -7.60 -3.92
C ASN A 197 9.23 -7.64 -4.95
N ARG A 198 8.89 -7.83 -6.21
CA ARG A 198 9.79 -7.67 -7.34
C ARG A 198 9.46 -6.36 -8.05
N PHE A 199 10.26 -5.33 -7.82
CA PHE A 199 10.09 -4.04 -8.49
C PHE A 199 10.80 -4.00 -9.84
N GLY A 200 10.20 -3.30 -10.80
CA GLY A 200 10.87 -2.93 -12.05
C GLY A 200 11.90 -1.82 -11.84
N GLY A 201 13.00 -1.87 -12.60
CA GLY A 201 14.05 -0.85 -12.55
C GLY A 201 14.74 -0.76 -11.16
N ASN A 202 14.96 0.47 -10.71
CA ASN A 202 15.64 0.77 -9.43
C ASN A 202 14.68 1.06 -8.27
N ALA A 203 13.38 0.78 -8.43
CA ALA A 203 12.40 1.02 -7.39
C ALA A 203 12.59 0.07 -6.20
N ARG A 204 12.35 0.56 -4.98
CA ARG A 204 12.46 -0.20 -3.74
C ARG A 204 11.45 0.26 -2.70
N ARG A 205 10.91 -0.66 -1.92
CA ARG A 205 9.86 -0.38 -0.93
C ARG A 205 10.35 0.53 0.20
N PHE A 206 11.53 0.26 0.73
CA PHE A 206 12.10 0.97 1.88
C PHE A 206 13.15 1.95 1.40
N VAL A 207 13.01 3.21 1.80
CA VAL A 207 13.89 4.32 1.40
C VAL A 207 14.39 5.06 2.64
N PRO A 208 15.60 5.64 2.60
CA PRO A 208 16.06 6.52 3.66
C PRO A 208 15.14 7.73 3.82
N ILE A 209 14.93 8.15 5.06
CA ILE A 209 14.14 9.35 5.40
C ILE A 209 15.11 10.40 5.94
N GLU A 210 15.04 11.60 5.37
CA GLU A 210 15.69 12.79 5.88
C GLU A 210 14.76 13.44 6.91
N GLU A 211 15.20 13.51 8.16
CA GLU A 211 14.43 14.05 9.29
C GLU A 211 14.57 15.58 9.35
N ASP A 212 13.97 16.28 8.39
CA ASP A 212 13.99 17.75 8.27
C ASP A 212 12.90 18.45 9.10
N GLU A 213 11.91 17.69 9.59
CA GLU A 213 10.86 18.15 10.52
C GLU A 213 10.64 17.12 11.65
N PRO A 214 10.05 17.53 12.78
CA PRO A 214 9.52 16.58 13.76
C PRO A 214 8.44 15.68 13.17
N LYS A 215 8.40 14.41 13.59
CA LYS A 215 7.34 13.46 13.23
C LYS A 215 6.01 13.93 13.82
N ARG A 216 4.96 14.05 13.01
CA ARG A 216 3.59 14.29 13.49
C ARG A 216 2.89 12.98 13.80
N HIS A 217 3.06 12.00 12.93
CA HIS A 217 2.63 10.62 13.12
C HIS A 217 3.82 9.68 12.91
N LEU A 218 3.83 8.54 13.59
CA LEU A 218 4.84 7.52 13.33
C LEU A 218 4.44 6.67 12.13
N LEU A 219 5.44 6.35 11.31
CA LEU A 219 5.32 5.26 10.35
C LEU A 219 5.47 3.92 11.08
N ASN A 220 4.99 2.84 10.49
CA ASN A 220 5.13 1.50 11.02
C ASN A 220 6.60 1.05 11.20
N ILE A 221 7.54 1.72 10.54
CA ILE A 221 9.00 1.54 10.71
C ILE A 221 9.62 2.43 11.80
N ASP A 222 8.87 3.37 12.34
CA ASP A 222 9.31 4.32 13.37
C ASP A 222 8.95 3.88 14.80
N TYR A 223 8.16 2.81 14.97
CA TYR A 223 7.62 2.44 16.27
C TYR A 223 8.68 2.10 17.29
N PRO A 224 8.47 2.50 18.56
CA PRO A 224 9.28 2.01 19.67
C PRO A 224 9.10 0.49 19.83
N GLN A 225 10.11 -0.17 20.36
CA GLN A 225 9.96 -1.57 20.76
C GLN A 225 9.10 -1.63 22.02
N LEU A 226 7.88 -2.12 21.89
CA LEU A 226 6.99 -2.40 23.02
C LEU A 226 7.21 -3.85 23.43
N HIS A 227 7.81 -4.06 24.60
CA HIS A 227 8.03 -5.40 25.16
C HIS A 227 6.77 -5.87 25.89
N GLU A 228 6.34 -7.09 25.60
CA GLU A 228 5.34 -7.75 26.44
C GLU A 228 5.95 -7.97 27.84
N THR A 229 5.21 -7.62 28.86
CA THR A 229 5.48 -8.11 30.22
C THR A 229 5.17 -9.61 30.19
N VAL A 230 6.21 -10.44 30.34
CA VAL A 230 6.11 -11.89 30.50
C VAL A 230 5.33 -12.22 31.76
#